data_6906c29375fe59185eb800191c9de0f9
#
_entry.id   6906c29375fe59185eb800191c9de0f9
#
_cell.length_a   1.000
_cell.length_b   1.000
_cell.length_c   1.000
_cell.angle_alpha   90.00
_cell.angle_beta   90.00
_cell.angle_gamma   90.00
#
_symmetry.space_group_name_H-M   'P 1'
#
loop_
_entity.id
_entity.type
_entity.pdbx_description
1 polymer ?
#
loop_
_entity_poly.entity_id
_entity_poly.type
_entity_poly.pdbx_seq_one_letter_code
_entity_poly.pdbx_strand_id
1 'polypeptide(L)'
;MAPNSIIIKLQEQVDTLVNNYERLSAECRELVAQCDKLRSEKHRLEQKVREQQKQIEHLELADVMHGGTDGSIERARARVNNLLREVDRCIAEIKREREQ
;
A
#
# COMPACT_ATOMS: atom_id res chain seq x y z
N MET A 1 13.05 55.39 -20.87
CA MET A 1 14.47 55.10 -20.99
C MET A 1 14.70 53.60 -21.00
N ALA A 2 15.44 53.13 -21.99
CA ALA A 2 15.62 51.70 -22.22
C ALA A 2 16.26 50.91 -21.04
N PRO A 3 17.31 51.40 -20.32
CA PRO A 3 17.91 50.64 -19.22
C PRO A 3 16.97 50.35 -18.06
N ASN A 4 16.15 51.34 -17.67
CA ASN A 4 15.19 51.14 -16.58
C ASN A 4 14.08 50.17 -16.96
N SER A 5 13.65 50.21 -18.21
CA SER A 5 12.63 49.34 -18.75
C SER A 5 13.13 47.86 -18.76
N ILE A 6 14.38 47.63 -19.10
CA ILE A 6 14.99 46.30 -19.11
C ILE A 6 15.14 45.78 -17.68
N ILE A 7 15.56 46.63 -16.74
CA ILE A 7 15.69 46.27 -15.33
C ILE A 7 14.33 45.89 -14.74
N ILE A 8 13.29 46.65 -15.03
CA ILE A 8 11.92 46.39 -14.56
C ILE A 8 11.45 45.00 -15.12
N LYS A 9 11.66 44.77 -16.40
CA LYS A 9 11.29 43.50 -17.02
C LYS A 9 12.04 42.31 -16.40
N LEU A 10 13.34 42.47 -16.13
CA LEU A 10 14.13 41.45 -15.48
C LEU A 10 13.63 41.17 -14.06
N GLN A 11 13.29 42.20 -13.30
CA GLN A 11 12.73 42.04 -11.96
C GLN A 11 11.39 41.30 -12.00
N GLU A 12 10.52 41.64 -12.95
CA GLU A 12 9.24 40.93 -13.14
C GLU A 12 9.44 39.47 -13.48
N GLN A 13 10.41 39.15 -14.34
CA GLN A 13 10.73 37.79 -14.70
C GLN A 13 11.30 37.00 -13.52
N VAL A 14 12.18 37.62 -12.72
CA VAL A 14 12.73 37.03 -11.52
C VAL A 14 11.62 36.76 -10.49
N ASP A 15 10.73 37.74 -10.28
CA ASP A 15 9.62 37.55 -9.34
C ASP A 15 8.68 36.45 -9.80
N THR A 16 8.40 36.35 -11.09
CA THR A 16 7.61 35.26 -11.64
C THR A 16 8.28 33.90 -11.42
N LEU A 17 9.58 33.84 -11.64
CA LEU A 17 10.35 32.62 -11.44
C LEU A 17 10.35 32.19 -9.97
N VAL A 18 10.55 33.12 -9.05
CA VAL A 18 10.51 32.87 -7.61
C VAL A 18 9.13 32.37 -7.19
N ASN A 19 8.08 33.02 -7.67
CA ASN A 19 6.70 32.62 -7.36
C ASN A 19 6.39 31.22 -7.89
N ASN A 20 6.85 30.92 -9.11
CA ASN A 20 6.68 29.58 -9.69
C ASN A 20 7.44 28.52 -8.90
N TYR A 21 8.65 28.83 -8.47
CA TYR A 21 9.45 27.95 -7.65
C TYR A 21 8.77 27.66 -6.31
N GLU A 22 8.27 28.69 -5.63
CA GLU A 22 7.57 28.55 -4.35
C GLU A 22 6.31 27.69 -4.51
N ARG A 23 5.54 27.93 -5.58
CA ARG A 23 4.34 27.15 -5.88
C ARG A 23 4.67 25.69 -6.12
N LEU A 24 5.68 25.41 -6.96
CA LEU A 24 6.11 24.05 -7.26
C LEU A 24 6.65 23.35 -6.01
N SER A 25 7.41 24.07 -5.18
CA SER A 25 7.92 23.54 -3.94
C SER A 25 6.79 23.14 -2.99
N ALA A 26 5.75 23.98 -2.88
CA ALA A 26 4.57 23.68 -2.07
C ALA A 26 3.79 22.48 -2.63
N GLU A 27 3.62 22.42 -3.95
CA GLU A 27 2.96 21.29 -4.61
C GLU A 27 3.72 19.99 -4.39
N CYS A 28 5.05 20.03 -4.46
CA CYS A 28 5.89 18.86 -4.19
C CYS A 28 5.73 18.36 -2.75
N ARG A 29 5.72 19.28 -1.78
CA ARG A 29 5.51 18.92 -0.37
C ARG A 29 4.14 18.29 -0.16
N GLU A 30 3.12 18.84 -0.79
CA GLU A 30 1.76 18.30 -0.70
C GLU A 30 1.68 16.92 -1.32
N LEU A 31 2.29 16.72 -2.49
CA LEU A 31 2.32 15.41 -3.14
C LEU A 31 3.05 14.37 -2.29
N VAL A 32 4.15 14.73 -1.67
CA VAL A 32 4.87 13.83 -0.75
C VAL A 32 3.97 13.47 0.43
N ALA A 33 3.27 14.45 1.02
CA ALA A 33 2.35 14.19 2.12
C ALA A 33 1.20 13.28 1.70
N GLN A 34 0.66 13.48 0.50
CA GLN A 34 -0.38 12.61 -0.05
C GLN A 34 0.13 11.18 -0.30
N CYS A 35 1.34 11.05 -0.82
CA CYS A 35 1.96 9.74 -1.02
C CYS A 35 2.13 9.00 0.31
N ASP A 36 2.59 9.68 1.35
CA ASP A 36 2.76 9.09 2.67
C ASP A 36 1.42 8.65 3.26
N LYS A 37 0.41 9.48 3.10
CA LYS A 37 -0.95 9.17 3.56
C LYS A 37 -1.51 7.95 2.83
N LEU A 38 -1.34 7.89 1.52
CA LEU A 38 -1.79 6.77 0.70
C LEU A 38 -1.07 5.48 1.06
N ARG A 39 0.22 5.54 1.35
CA ARG A 39 0.98 4.38 1.82
C ARG A 39 0.46 3.85 3.15
N SER A 40 0.16 4.75 4.07
CA SER A 40 -0.41 4.38 5.37
C SER A 40 -1.79 3.74 5.21
N GLU A 41 -2.64 4.32 4.36
CA GLU A 41 -3.95 3.76 4.07
C GLU A 41 -3.86 2.40 3.39
N LYS A 42 -2.96 2.26 2.45
CA LYS A 42 -2.70 1.00 1.78
C LYS A 42 -2.33 -0.08 2.79
N HIS A 43 -1.42 0.24 3.70
CA HIS A 43 -0.99 -0.69 4.74
C HIS A 43 -2.15 -1.09 5.66
N ARG A 44 -2.96 -0.13 6.06
CA ARG A 44 -4.15 -0.37 6.88
C ARG A 44 -5.14 -1.28 6.17
N LEU A 45 -5.39 -1.03 4.90
CA LEU A 45 -6.30 -1.85 4.10
C LEU A 45 -5.77 -3.27 3.89
N GLU A 46 -4.47 -3.42 3.67
CA GLU A 46 -3.84 -4.73 3.55
C GLU A 46 -4.00 -5.54 4.83
N GLN A 47 -3.83 -4.90 5.99
CA GLN A 47 -4.07 -5.56 7.28
C GLN A 47 -5.53 -5.95 7.45
N LYS A 48 -6.44 -5.07 7.07
CA LYS A 48 -7.88 -5.33 7.14
C LYS A 48 -8.29 -6.52 6.25
N VAL A 49 -7.72 -6.57 5.05
CA VAL A 49 -7.96 -7.70 4.14
C VAL A 49 -7.49 -9.01 4.77
N ARG A 50 -6.31 -9.02 5.39
CA ARG A 50 -5.80 -10.22 6.06
C ARG A 50 -6.68 -10.66 7.22
N GLU A 51 -7.17 -9.71 8.02
CA GLU A 51 -8.08 -10.01 9.12
C GLU A 51 -9.41 -10.57 8.62
N GLN A 52 -9.97 -9.96 7.59
CA GLN A 52 -11.20 -10.44 6.98
C GLN A 52 -11.03 -11.84 6.37
N GLN A 53 -9.89 -12.10 5.77
CA GLN A 53 -9.57 -13.41 5.23
C GLN A 53 -9.56 -14.47 6.34
N LYS A 54 -8.95 -14.15 7.47
CA LYS A 54 -8.94 -15.05 8.64
C LYS A 54 -10.36 -15.28 9.16
N GLN A 55 -11.19 -14.24 9.22
CA GLN A 55 -12.58 -14.36 9.66
C GLN A 55 -13.37 -15.28 8.74
N ILE A 56 -13.18 -15.14 7.42
CA ILE A 56 -13.83 -16.00 6.44
C ILE A 56 -13.40 -17.46 6.64
N GLU A 57 -12.11 -17.71 6.83
CA GLU A 57 -11.59 -19.04 7.09
C GLU A 57 -12.17 -19.64 8.36
N HIS A 58 -12.28 -18.86 9.43
CA HIS A 58 -12.89 -19.29 10.67
C HIS A 58 -14.36 -19.62 10.51
N LEU A 59 -15.11 -18.78 9.79
CA LEU A 59 -16.52 -19.02 9.53
C LEU A 59 -16.76 -20.29 8.71
N GLU A 60 -15.90 -20.52 7.73
CA GLU A 60 -16.00 -21.74 6.90
C GLU A 60 -15.69 -22.99 7.72
N LEU A 61 -14.68 -22.93 8.58
CA LEU A 61 -14.36 -24.04 9.49
C LEU A 61 -15.53 -24.29 10.47
N ALA A 62 -16.10 -23.23 11.02
CA ALA A 62 -17.24 -23.33 11.92
C ALA A 62 -18.45 -23.97 11.21
N ASP A 63 -18.68 -23.60 9.97
CA ASP A 63 -19.77 -24.16 9.14
C ASP A 63 -19.59 -25.68 8.95
N VAL A 64 -18.35 -26.08 8.66
CA VAL A 64 -18.00 -27.51 8.54
C VAL A 64 -18.22 -28.26 9.86
N MET A 65 -17.82 -27.64 10.98
CA MET A 65 -17.99 -28.24 12.31
C MET A 65 -19.45 -28.40 12.72
N HIS A 66 -20.33 -27.55 12.19
CA HIS A 66 -21.77 -27.63 12.44
C HIS A 66 -22.53 -28.52 11.45
N GLY A 67 -21.83 -29.34 10.68
CA GLY A 67 -22.45 -30.27 9.75
C GLY A 67 -22.79 -29.68 8.41
N GLY A 68 -21.91 -28.84 7.88
CA GLY A 68 -22.09 -28.23 6.57
C GLY A 68 -22.14 -29.23 5.42
N THR A 69 -22.49 -28.75 4.25
CA THR A 69 -22.60 -29.56 3.04
C THR A 69 -21.25 -30.08 2.58
N ASP A 70 -21.27 -31.14 1.74
CA ASP A 70 -20.04 -31.72 1.17
C ASP A 70 -19.18 -30.67 0.46
N GLY A 71 -19.80 -29.69 -0.21
CA GLY A 71 -19.09 -28.60 -0.84
C GLY A 71 -18.35 -27.70 0.16
N SER A 72 -18.91 -27.50 1.36
CA SER A 72 -18.24 -26.75 2.43
C SER A 72 -17.02 -27.49 2.96
N ILE A 73 -17.12 -28.82 3.09
CA ILE A 73 -16.02 -29.68 3.54
C ILE A 73 -14.86 -29.62 2.54
N GLU A 74 -15.16 -29.71 1.25
CA GLU A 74 -14.13 -29.62 0.21
C GLU A 74 -13.43 -28.27 0.19
N ARG A 75 -14.19 -27.18 0.35
CA ARG A 75 -13.63 -25.84 0.42
C ARG A 75 -12.73 -25.68 1.64
N ALA A 76 -13.14 -26.21 2.78
CA ALA A 76 -12.32 -26.18 3.99
C ALA A 76 -11.02 -26.97 3.81
N ARG A 77 -11.08 -28.15 3.17
CA ARG A 77 -9.88 -28.94 2.84
C ARG A 77 -8.93 -28.19 1.93
N ALA A 78 -9.45 -27.52 0.89
CA ALA A 78 -8.65 -26.74 -0.02
C ALA A 78 -7.93 -25.60 0.72
N ARG A 79 -8.62 -24.94 1.64
CA ARG A 79 -8.02 -23.87 2.44
C ARG A 79 -6.95 -24.36 3.38
N VAL A 80 -7.18 -25.48 4.07
CA VAL A 80 -6.17 -26.09 4.95
C VAL A 80 -4.95 -26.47 4.14
N ASN A 81 -5.13 -27.04 2.96
CA ASN A 81 -4.02 -27.40 2.08
C ASN A 81 -3.24 -26.17 1.62
N ASN A 82 -3.92 -25.08 1.31
CA ASN A 82 -3.28 -23.81 0.93
C ASN A 82 -2.48 -23.22 2.09
N LEU A 83 -3.03 -23.27 3.31
CA LEU A 83 -2.33 -22.81 4.51
C LEU A 83 -1.08 -23.63 4.78
N LEU A 84 -1.15 -24.95 4.61
CA LEU A 84 0.00 -25.84 4.75
C LEU A 84 1.10 -25.48 3.74
N ARG A 85 0.72 -25.20 2.50
CA ARG A 85 1.67 -24.76 1.47
C ARG A 85 2.33 -23.45 1.82
N GLU A 86 1.57 -22.52 2.37
CA GLU A 86 2.11 -21.22 2.82
C GLU A 86 3.09 -21.40 3.96
N VAL A 87 2.77 -22.24 4.93
CA VAL A 87 3.66 -22.57 6.05
C VAL A 87 4.95 -23.21 5.52
N ASP A 88 4.83 -24.17 4.61
CA ASP A 88 5.99 -24.83 4.01
C ASP A 88 6.88 -23.81 3.27
N ARG A 89 6.27 -22.87 2.56
CA ARG A 89 6.99 -21.81 1.86
C ARG A 89 7.74 -20.91 2.84
N CYS A 90 7.09 -20.52 3.94
CA CYS A 90 7.71 -19.70 4.98
C CYS A 90 8.89 -20.43 5.62
N ILE A 91 8.75 -21.73 5.89
CA ILE A 91 9.83 -22.56 6.44
C ILE A 91 11.00 -22.63 5.46
N ALA A 92 10.72 -22.80 4.16
CA ALA A 92 11.74 -22.83 3.13
C ALA A 92 12.52 -21.52 3.04
N GLU A 93 11.81 -20.38 3.16
CA GLU A 93 12.44 -19.07 3.17
C GLU A 93 13.32 -18.86 4.39
N ILE A 94 12.87 -19.27 5.56
CA ILE A 94 13.65 -19.18 6.80
C ILE A 94 14.93 -20.01 6.68
N LYS A 95 14.84 -21.23 6.15
CA LYS A 95 16.01 -22.07 5.91
C LYS A 95 16.99 -21.44 4.94
N ARG A 96 16.47 -20.82 3.89
CA ARG A 96 17.30 -20.14 2.88
C ARG A 96 18.06 -18.97 3.50
N GLU A 97 17.40 -18.18 4.35
CA GLU A 97 18.03 -17.06 5.05
C GLU A 97 19.13 -17.55 6.01
N ARG A 98 18.91 -18.67 6.69
CA ARG A 98 19.91 -19.24 7.59
C ARG A 98 21.15 -19.75 6.88
N GLU A 99 21.01 -20.22 5.65
CA GLU A 99 22.12 -20.74 4.85
C GLU A 99 22.98 -19.64 4.22
N GLN A 100 22.48 -18.41 4.20
CA GLN A 100 23.24 -17.25 3.78
C GLN A 100 23.92 -16.62 4.99
#